data_c29035b0af05b126dc3223f7beb0f057
#
_entry.id   c29035b0af05b126dc3223f7beb0f057
#
_cell.length_a   1.000
_cell.length_b   1.000
_cell.length_c   1.000
_cell.angle_alpha   90.00
_cell.angle_beta   90.00
_cell.angle_gamma   90.00
#
_symmetry.space_group_name_H-M   'P 1'
#
loop_
_entity.id
_entity.type
_entity.pdbx_description
1 polymer ?
#
loop_
_entity_poly.entity_id
_entity_poly.type
_entity_poly.pdbx_seq_one_letter_code
_entity_poly.pdbx_strand_id
1 'polypeptide(L)'
;MSIQVVFFGGYHASQPQVDQWKASAEQQRNDVKFEACPYPDSADSSDTGAVNGFGDKRFDAVIQMIQGTGADALFIVGHSSGCAIANELNSRIDGDHSGITLVDLDGFAPSANQIKKSSVQAWCAEGSGGKGQSLHWAAWKKKFVSGSASQTWSLHFSMVNLAATNTITRDNYRIKGYAGCVANLCWLPKKP
;
A
#
# COMPACT_ATOMS: atom_id res chain seq x y z
N MET A 1 2.30 22.10 5.44
CA MET A 1 2.65 20.93 4.60
C MET A 1 1.37 20.18 4.33
N SER A 2 0.91 20.20 3.08
CA SER A 2 -0.26 19.45 2.63
C SER A 2 0.14 17.99 2.31
N ILE A 3 -0.69 17.05 2.71
CA ILE A 3 -0.44 15.62 2.50
C ILE A 3 -1.57 15.04 1.66
N GLN A 4 -1.19 14.23 0.67
CA GLN A 4 -2.12 13.40 -0.09
C GLN A 4 -1.76 11.93 0.08
N VAL A 5 -2.78 11.10 0.20
CA VAL A 5 -2.68 9.64 0.24
C VAL A 5 -3.50 9.06 -0.89
N VAL A 6 -2.90 8.14 -1.64
CA VAL A 6 -3.61 7.30 -2.61
C VAL A 6 -3.46 5.84 -2.20
N PHE A 7 -4.57 5.20 -1.89
CA PHE A 7 -4.62 3.82 -1.42
C PHE A 7 -5.12 2.87 -2.50
N PHE A 8 -4.45 1.74 -2.66
CA PHE A 8 -4.84 0.65 -3.56
C PHE A 8 -5.21 -0.59 -2.75
N GLY A 9 -6.47 -1.00 -2.88
CA GLY A 9 -6.97 -2.21 -2.23
C GLY A 9 -6.31 -3.48 -2.77
N GLY A 10 -6.24 -4.51 -1.93
CA GLY A 10 -5.72 -5.83 -2.31
C GLY A 10 -6.69 -6.63 -3.18
N TYR A 11 -6.27 -7.84 -3.55
CA TYR A 11 -7.07 -8.75 -4.38
C TYR A 11 -8.52 -8.87 -3.87
N HIS A 12 -9.48 -8.67 -4.78
CA HIS A 12 -10.92 -8.61 -4.50
C HIS A 12 -11.41 -7.41 -3.66
N ALA A 13 -10.57 -6.43 -3.33
CA ALA A 13 -11.06 -5.23 -2.66
C ALA A 13 -12.02 -4.45 -3.57
N SER A 14 -13.28 -4.43 -3.21
CA SER A 14 -14.33 -3.74 -3.95
C SER A 14 -14.35 -2.23 -3.67
N GLN A 15 -15.05 -1.46 -4.52
CA GLN A 15 -15.23 -0.02 -4.31
C GLN A 15 -15.81 0.30 -2.91
N PRO A 16 -16.89 -0.35 -2.42
CA PRO A 16 -17.40 -0.08 -1.08
C PRO A 16 -16.38 -0.31 0.04
N GLN A 17 -15.50 -1.32 -0.10
CA GLN A 17 -14.48 -1.60 0.91
C GLN A 17 -13.40 -0.52 0.95
N VAL A 18 -12.93 -0.03 -0.20
CA VAL A 18 -11.94 1.05 -0.23
C VAL A 18 -12.55 2.39 0.15
N ASP A 19 -13.82 2.63 -0.14
CA ASP A 19 -14.55 3.81 0.31
C ASP A 19 -14.71 3.82 1.84
N GLN A 20 -14.98 2.67 2.45
CA GLN A 20 -15.02 2.53 3.91
C GLN A 20 -13.65 2.79 4.54
N TRP A 21 -12.59 2.30 3.91
CA TRP A 21 -11.22 2.59 4.33
C TRP A 21 -10.94 4.09 4.30
N LYS A 22 -11.26 4.74 3.17
CA LYS A 22 -11.11 6.19 2.98
C LYS A 22 -11.86 6.97 4.05
N ALA A 23 -13.14 6.66 4.27
CA ALA A 23 -13.97 7.32 5.27
C ALA A 23 -13.37 7.19 6.69
N SER A 24 -12.86 6.01 7.04
CA SER A 24 -12.21 5.78 8.33
C SER A 24 -10.92 6.60 8.48
N ALA A 25 -10.12 6.71 7.42
CA ALA A 25 -8.90 7.49 7.41
C ALA A 25 -9.18 9.01 7.53
N GLU A 26 -10.17 9.50 6.81
CA GLU A 26 -10.61 10.90 6.85
C GLU A 26 -11.13 11.33 8.24
N GLN A 27 -11.81 10.43 8.95
CA GLN A 27 -12.24 10.67 10.33
C GLN A 27 -11.07 10.88 11.29
N GLN A 28 -9.95 10.21 11.05
CA GLN A 28 -8.74 10.32 11.88
C GLN A 28 -7.86 11.51 11.49
N ARG A 29 -7.85 11.86 10.21
CA ARG A 29 -6.92 12.82 9.62
C ARG A 29 -7.61 13.71 8.61
N ASN A 30 -8.44 14.63 9.10
CA ASN A 30 -9.15 15.62 8.27
C ASN A 30 -8.24 16.68 7.61
N ASP A 31 -6.96 16.68 7.96
CA ASP A 31 -5.90 17.51 7.39
C ASP A 31 -5.19 16.86 6.19
N VAL A 32 -5.56 15.63 5.86
CA VAL A 32 -4.97 14.83 4.77
C VAL A 32 -6.03 14.56 3.70
N LYS A 33 -5.65 14.68 2.44
CA LYS A 33 -6.52 14.29 1.33
C LYS A 33 -6.33 12.81 1.04
N PHE A 34 -7.39 12.03 1.17
CA PHE A 34 -7.37 10.59 0.86
C PHE A 34 -8.11 10.29 -0.43
N GLU A 35 -7.51 9.41 -1.23
CA GLU A 35 -8.14 8.76 -2.36
C GLU A 35 -7.92 7.26 -2.26
N ALA A 36 -8.90 6.48 -2.72
CA ALA A 36 -8.84 5.03 -2.62
C ALA A 36 -9.32 4.38 -3.92
N CYS A 37 -8.56 3.41 -4.39
CA CYS A 37 -8.81 2.69 -5.63
C CYS A 37 -9.11 1.23 -5.35
N PRO A 38 -10.22 0.66 -5.87
CA PRO A 38 -10.51 -0.75 -5.75
C PRO A 38 -9.56 -1.59 -6.59
N TYR A 39 -9.43 -2.85 -6.23
CA TYR A 39 -8.72 -3.82 -7.03
C TYR A 39 -9.47 -4.06 -8.36
N PRO A 40 -8.77 -4.28 -9.50
CA PRO A 40 -9.44 -4.55 -10.77
C PRO A 40 -10.19 -5.90 -10.74
N ASP A 41 -11.45 -5.90 -11.12
CA ASP A 41 -12.31 -7.10 -11.07
C ASP A 41 -11.80 -8.26 -11.96
N SER A 42 -11.17 -7.93 -13.08
CA SER A 42 -10.65 -8.91 -14.05
C SER A 42 -9.22 -9.37 -13.79
N ALA A 43 -8.55 -8.82 -12.77
CA ALA A 43 -7.16 -9.13 -12.49
C ALA A 43 -7.04 -10.34 -11.56
N ASP A 44 -6.02 -11.18 -11.79
CA ASP A 44 -5.59 -12.15 -10.81
C ASP A 44 -4.73 -11.50 -9.70
N SER A 45 -4.33 -12.27 -8.70
CA SER A 45 -3.58 -11.76 -7.54
C SER A 45 -2.09 -11.59 -7.78
N SER A 46 -1.59 -11.82 -9.00
CA SER A 46 -0.17 -11.61 -9.34
C SER A 46 0.15 -10.12 -9.50
N ASP A 47 1.42 -9.79 -9.41
CA ASP A 47 1.91 -8.43 -9.66
C ASP A 47 1.59 -7.95 -11.08
N THR A 48 1.89 -8.77 -12.08
CA THR A 48 1.60 -8.47 -13.49
C THR A 48 0.09 -8.40 -13.75
N GLY A 49 -0.69 -9.33 -13.18
CA GLY A 49 -2.15 -9.33 -13.30
C GLY A 49 -2.78 -8.09 -12.70
N ALA A 50 -2.33 -7.67 -11.51
CA ALA A 50 -2.78 -6.45 -10.86
C ALA A 50 -2.53 -5.20 -11.71
N VAL A 51 -1.30 -5.04 -12.21
CA VAL A 51 -0.89 -3.89 -13.03
C VAL A 51 -1.65 -3.85 -14.35
N ASN A 52 -1.68 -4.97 -15.08
CA ASN A 52 -2.38 -5.04 -16.38
C ASN A 52 -3.88 -4.83 -16.22
N GLY A 53 -4.49 -5.39 -15.18
CA GLY A 53 -5.91 -5.21 -14.90
C GLY A 53 -6.27 -3.79 -14.48
N PHE A 54 -5.37 -3.08 -13.79
CA PHE A 54 -5.58 -1.66 -13.49
C PHE A 54 -5.59 -0.82 -14.76
N GLY A 55 -4.63 -1.03 -15.63
CA GLY A 55 -4.57 -0.50 -16.99
C GLY A 55 -4.15 0.97 -17.08
N ASP A 56 -3.59 1.33 -18.23
CA ASP A 56 -2.95 2.64 -18.45
C ASP A 56 -3.90 3.83 -18.21
N LYS A 57 -5.13 3.74 -18.70
CA LYS A 57 -6.11 4.82 -18.51
C LYS A 57 -6.39 5.16 -17.05
N ARG A 58 -6.42 4.15 -16.17
CA ARG A 58 -6.61 4.38 -14.73
C ARG A 58 -5.35 4.95 -14.09
N PHE A 59 -4.16 4.48 -14.52
CA PHE A 59 -2.90 5.09 -14.08
C PHE A 59 -2.84 6.57 -14.46
N ASP A 60 -3.14 6.92 -15.70
CA ASP A 60 -3.15 8.31 -16.18
C ASP A 60 -4.13 9.18 -15.39
N ALA A 61 -5.33 8.67 -15.11
CA ALA A 61 -6.33 9.38 -14.32
C ALA A 61 -5.85 9.65 -12.88
N VAL A 62 -5.21 8.67 -12.24
CA VAL A 62 -4.66 8.83 -10.90
C VAL A 62 -3.48 9.81 -10.90
N ILE A 63 -2.60 9.75 -11.90
CA ILE A 63 -1.48 10.70 -12.03
C ILE A 63 -1.99 12.13 -12.19
N GLN A 64 -2.98 12.36 -13.07
CA GLN A 64 -3.61 13.67 -13.24
C GLN A 64 -4.24 14.18 -11.94
N MET A 65 -4.92 13.32 -11.21
CA MET A 65 -5.51 13.66 -9.91
C MET A 65 -4.43 14.06 -8.90
N ILE A 66 -3.32 13.32 -8.82
CA ILE A 66 -2.18 13.64 -7.94
C ILE A 66 -1.58 14.99 -8.31
N GLN A 67 -1.29 15.21 -9.58
CA GLN A 67 -0.69 16.45 -10.07
C GLN A 67 -1.60 17.67 -9.82
N GLY A 68 -2.92 17.47 -9.95
CA GLY A 68 -3.91 18.53 -9.71
C GLY A 68 -4.03 18.98 -8.25
N THR A 69 -3.50 18.22 -7.29
CA THR A 69 -3.59 18.60 -5.87
C THR A 69 -2.47 19.50 -5.40
N GLY A 70 -1.30 19.45 -6.01
CA GLY A 70 -0.13 20.21 -5.57
C GLY A 70 0.29 19.93 -4.13
N ALA A 71 0.11 18.69 -3.64
CA ALA A 71 0.47 18.33 -2.28
C ALA A 71 2.00 18.35 -2.08
N ASP A 72 2.44 18.80 -0.89
CA ASP A 72 3.86 18.85 -0.53
C ASP A 72 4.43 17.43 -0.29
N ALA A 73 3.59 16.50 0.14
CA ALA A 73 3.95 15.10 0.37
C ALA A 73 2.87 14.15 -0.17
N LEU A 74 3.31 13.10 -0.87
CA LEU A 74 2.45 12.06 -1.43
C LEU A 74 2.78 10.71 -0.79
N PHE A 75 1.76 10.04 -0.25
CA PHE A 75 1.86 8.66 0.20
C PHE A 75 1.10 7.76 -0.78
N ILE A 76 1.80 6.84 -1.41
CA ILE A 76 1.23 5.84 -2.30
C ILE A 76 1.19 4.53 -1.52
N VAL A 77 0.00 4.08 -1.16
CA VAL A 77 -0.22 2.96 -0.23
C VAL A 77 -0.84 1.80 -0.97
N GLY A 78 -0.23 0.65 -0.89
CA GLY A 78 -0.79 -0.59 -1.42
C GLY A 78 -1.00 -1.61 -0.31
N HIS A 79 -2.08 -2.38 -0.38
CA HIS A 79 -2.32 -3.55 0.44
C HIS A 79 -2.28 -4.82 -0.39
N SER A 80 -1.56 -5.84 0.07
CA SER A 80 -1.50 -7.14 -0.61
C SER A 80 -1.11 -6.99 -2.09
N SER A 81 -1.89 -7.55 -3.02
CA SER A 81 -1.66 -7.39 -4.47
C SER A 81 -1.78 -5.94 -4.96
N GLY A 82 -2.48 -5.06 -4.23
CA GLY A 82 -2.53 -3.63 -4.54
C GLY A 82 -1.19 -2.92 -4.43
N CYS A 83 -0.21 -3.51 -3.72
CA CYS A 83 1.16 -2.98 -3.70
C CYS A 83 1.82 -2.98 -5.08
N ALA A 84 1.51 -3.95 -5.95
CA ALA A 84 2.01 -3.95 -7.31
C ALA A 84 1.53 -2.73 -8.11
N ILE A 85 0.25 -2.36 -7.93
CA ILE A 85 -0.34 -1.17 -8.57
C ILE A 85 0.31 0.11 -7.99
N ALA A 86 0.47 0.18 -6.68
CA ALA A 86 1.10 1.33 -6.02
C ALA A 86 2.56 1.53 -6.49
N ASN A 87 3.32 0.45 -6.59
CA ASN A 87 4.70 0.47 -7.04
C ASN A 87 4.81 0.89 -8.51
N GLU A 88 3.94 0.36 -9.36
CA GLU A 88 3.87 0.73 -10.77
C GLU A 88 3.47 2.21 -10.95
N LEU A 89 2.48 2.69 -10.19
CA LEU A 89 2.09 4.10 -10.21
C LEU A 89 3.29 5.00 -9.93
N ASN A 90 4.08 4.68 -8.89
CA ASN A 90 5.26 5.47 -8.57
C ASN A 90 6.27 5.50 -9.73
N SER A 91 6.45 4.39 -10.44
CA SER A 91 7.37 4.35 -11.58
C SER A 91 6.92 5.23 -12.75
N ARG A 92 5.61 5.46 -12.89
CA ARG A 92 5.00 6.22 -13.98
C ARG A 92 4.91 7.73 -13.69
N ILE A 93 4.97 8.14 -12.44
CA ILE A 93 5.02 9.57 -12.10
C ILE A 93 6.34 10.15 -12.59
N ASP A 94 6.25 11.26 -13.33
CA ASP A 94 7.43 11.99 -13.78
C ASP A 94 7.93 12.98 -12.72
N GLY A 95 9.21 13.31 -12.79
CA GLY A 95 9.83 14.37 -11.99
C GLY A 95 10.51 13.88 -10.72
N ASP A 96 10.51 14.73 -9.69
CA ASP A 96 11.18 14.46 -8.42
C ASP A 96 10.30 13.62 -7.49
N HIS A 97 10.84 12.53 -7.00
CA HIS A 97 10.17 11.60 -6.10
C HIS A 97 10.56 11.78 -4.63
N SER A 98 11.33 12.80 -4.28
CA SER A 98 11.80 13.02 -2.90
C SER A 98 10.65 13.29 -1.90
N GLY A 99 9.53 13.82 -2.38
CA GLY A 99 8.30 14.03 -1.62
C GLY A 99 7.35 12.82 -1.60
N ILE A 100 7.73 11.70 -2.23
CA ILE A 100 6.88 10.50 -2.32
C ILE A 100 7.33 9.44 -1.31
N THR A 101 6.36 8.85 -0.62
CA THR A 101 6.58 7.68 0.22
C THR A 101 5.71 6.53 -0.26
N LEU A 102 6.34 5.43 -0.66
CA LEU A 102 5.67 4.16 -0.92
C LEU A 102 5.40 3.45 0.40
N VAL A 103 4.18 3.01 0.61
CA VAL A 103 3.78 2.23 1.79
C VAL A 103 3.25 0.88 1.36
N ASP A 104 4.03 -0.14 1.65
CA ASP A 104 3.70 -1.54 1.37
C ASP A 104 3.06 -2.15 2.63
N LEU A 105 1.79 -2.51 2.53
CA LEU A 105 1.03 -3.19 3.57
C LEU A 105 0.90 -4.68 3.21
N ASP A 106 1.92 -5.44 3.57
CA ASP A 106 2.00 -6.91 3.44
C ASP A 106 1.80 -7.41 2.00
N GLY A 107 2.44 -6.77 1.03
CA GLY A 107 2.31 -7.07 -0.39
C GLY A 107 3.62 -7.18 -1.15
N PHE A 108 3.59 -6.84 -2.43
CA PHE A 108 4.75 -6.89 -3.32
C PHE A 108 5.67 -5.70 -3.05
N ALA A 109 6.97 -5.97 -2.84
CA ALA A 109 7.93 -4.90 -2.71
C ALA A 109 8.28 -4.25 -4.05
N PRO A 110 8.56 -2.95 -4.03
CA PRO A 110 8.99 -2.25 -5.22
C PRO A 110 10.38 -2.72 -5.67
N SER A 111 10.56 -2.82 -6.98
CA SER A 111 11.88 -2.93 -7.59
C SER A 111 12.66 -1.61 -7.49
N ALA A 112 13.96 -1.65 -7.73
CA ALA A 112 14.80 -0.43 -7.74
C ALA A 112 14.26 0.64 -8.72
N ASN A 113 13.78 0.21 -9.88
CA ASN A 113 13.21 1.12 -10.88
C ASN A 113 11.88 1.75 -10.44
N GLN A 114 11.12 1.03 -9.62
CA GLN A 114 9.85 1.52 -9.06
C GLN A 114 10.05 2.42 -7.84
N ILE A 115 11.11 2.22 -7.06
CA ILE A 115 11.45 3.09 -5.92
C ILE A 115 11.88 4.47 -6.40
N LYS A 116 12.71 4.56 -7.44
CA LYS A 116 13.36 5.81 -7.86
C LYS A 116 14.03 6.49 -6.65
N LYS A 117 13.62 7.71 -6.27
CA LYS A 117 14.11 8.46 -5.10
C LYS A 117 13.09 8.51 -3.96
N SER A 118 11.99 7.75 -4.06
CA SER A 118 10.95 7.71 -3.03
C SER A 118 11.44 7.04 -1.76
N SER A 119 10.93 7.46 -0.62
CA SER A 119 11.02 6.69 0.62
C SER A 119 10.14 5.44 0.55
N VAL A 120 10.52 4.38 1.24
CA VAL A 120 9.73 3.14 1.29
C VAL A 120 9.49 2.73 2.73
N GLN A 121 8.23 2.44 3.05
CA GLN A 121 7.82 1.82 4.30
C GLN A 121 7.14 0.49 3.99
N ALA A 122 7.74 -0.62 4.41
CA ALA A 122 7.15 -1.93 4.21
C ALA A 122 6.75 -2.55 5.56
N TRP A 123 5.46 -2.79 5.72
CA TRP A 123 4.84 -3.36 6.90
C TRP A 123 4.40 -4.78 6.59
N CYS A 124 4.82 -5.75 7.38
CA CYS A 124 4.54 -7.14 7.16
C CYS A 124 3.79 -7.75 8.35
N ALA A 125 2.74 -8.49 8.08
CA ALA A 125 2.08 -9.32 9.09
C ALA A 125 3.06 -10.35 9.65
N GLU A 126 3.02 -10.56 10.95
CA GLU A 126 3.88 -11.55 11.60
C GLU A 126 3.56 -12.95 11.07
N GLY A 127 4.59 -13.72 10.78
CA GLY A 127 4.45 -15.06 10.22
C GLY A 127 4.24 -15.12 8.70
N SER A 128 4.15 -14.01 7.99
CA SER A 128 4.05 -13.97 6.53
C SER A 128 5.33 -14.37 5.79
N GLY A 129 6.35 -14.83 6.51
CA GLY A 129 7.65 -15.21 5.93
C GLY A 129 8.58 -14.03 5.71
N GLY A 130 8.08 -12.83 5.86
CA GLY A 130 8.84 -11.59 6.04
C GLY A 130 9.83 -11.22 4.95
N LYS A 131 9.76 -11.78 3.74
CA LYS A 131 10.70 -11.44 2.64
C LYS A 131 10.05 -10.62 1.53
N GLY A 132 8.97 -9.93 1.83
CA GLY A 132 8.20 -9.13 0.86
C GLY A 132 7.90 -9.94 -0.40
N GLN A 133 6.68 -9.84 -0.96
CA GLN A 133 6.59 -10.09 -2.35
C GLN A 133 6.14 -11.45 -2.87
N SER A 134 6.68 -11.87 -4.00
CA SER A 134 6.34 -13.13 -4.68
C SER A 134 6.49 -14.37 -3.80
N LEU A 135 7.46 -14.36 -2.88
CA LEU A 135 7.64 -15.41 -1.87
C LEU A 135 6.57 -15.37 -0.79
N HIS A 136 5.99 -14.21 -0.54
CA HIS A 136 4.90 -14.02 0.39
C HIS A 136 3.69 -14.87 0.00
N TRP A 137 3.24 -14.78 -1.25
CA TRP A 137 2.09 -15.54 -1.73
C TRP A 137 2.30 -17.04 -1.67
N ALA A 138 3.50 -17.53 -2.02
CA ALA A 138 3.84 -18.94 -1.91
C ALA A 138 3.88 -19.41 -0.44
N ALA A 139 4.44 -18.59 0.46
CA ALA A 139 4.47 -18.89 1.89
C ALA A 139 3.07 -18.87 2.53
N TRP A 140 2.21 -17.95 2.12
CA TRP A 140 0.81 -17.89 2.49
C TRP A 140 0.04 -19.12 2.08
N LYS A 141 0.14 -19.51 0.81
CA LYS A 141 -0.53 -20.70 0.27
C LYS A 141 -0.11 -21.97 1.03
N LYS A 142 1.18 -22.10 1.36
CA LYS A 142 1.69 -23.22 2.14
C LYS A 142 1.15 -23.25 3.57
N LYS A 143 1.06 -22.10 4.24
CA LYS A 143 0.50 -21.99 5.59
C LYS A 143 -1.01 -22.20 5.63
N PHE A 144 -1.72 -21.73 4.63
CA PHE A 144 -3.16 -21.92 4.51
C PHE A 144 -3.55 -23.42 4.46
N VAL A 145 -2.78 -24.23 3.74
CA VAL A 145 -2.98 -25.68 3.65
C VAL A 145 -2.63 -26.39 4.97
N SER A 146 -1.75 -25.83 5.79
CA SER A 146 -1.29 -26.46 7.04
C SER A 146 -2.08 -26.10 8.30
N GLY A 147 -3.19 -25.34 8.19
CA GLY A 147 -4.06 -25.00 9.31
C GLY A 147 -3.55 -23.91 10.28
N SER A 148 -2.30 -23.45 10.16
CA SER A 148 -1.75 -22.35 10.96
C SER A 148 -2.03 -20.96 10.34
N ALA A 149 -2.89 -20.92 9.33
CA ALA A 149 -3.11 -19.76 8.49
C ALA A 149 -4.07 -18.73 9.08
N SER A 150 -4.97 -19.11 9.99
CA SER A 150 -6.05 -18.22 10.43
C SER A 150 -5.55 -16.96 11.12
N GLN A 151 -4.55 -17.06 11.98
CA GLN A 151 -3.99 -15.91 12.69
C GLN A 151 -3.24 -14.98 11.74
N THR A 152 -2.45 -15.52 10.83
CA THR A 152 -1.69 -14.73 9.85
C THR A 152 -2.62 -14.01 8.86
N TRP A 153 -3.71 -14.66 8.43
CA TRP A 153 -4.75 -14.02 7.60
C TRP A 153 -5.46 -12.90 8.36
N SER A 154 -5.79 -13.14 9.62
CA SER A 154 -6.38 -12.10 10.47
C SER A 154 -5.48 -10.87 10.56
N LEU A 155 -4.17 -11.06 10.77
CA LEU A 155 -3.20 -9.97 10.80
C LEU A 155 -3.07 -9.27 9.45
N HIS A 156 -3.06 -10.01 8.35
CA HIS A 156 -3.00 -9.45 6.99
C HIS A 156 -4.19 -8.52 6.71
N PHE A 157 -5.40 -8.94 7.04
CA PHE A 157 -6.59 -8.11 6.82
C PHE A 157 -6.75 -6.98 7.85
N SER A 158 -6.39 -7.21 9.11
CA SER A 158 -6.49 -6.17 10.14
C SER A 158 -5.52 -5.01 9.89
N MET A 159 -4.41 -5.25 9.19
CA MET A 159 -3.45 -4.22 8.80
C MET A 159 -4.11 -3.07 8.04
N VAL A 160 -5.07 -3.35 7.17
CA VAL A 160 -5.80 -2.33 6.41
C VAL A 160 -6.56 -1.38 7.34
N ASN A 161 -7.26 -1.93 8.32
CA ASN A 161 -8.02 -1.13 9.29
C ASN A 161 -7.09 -0.32 10.21
N LEU A 162 -5.99 -0.93 10.67
CA LEU A 162 -5.00 -0.23 11.49
C LEU A 162 -4.27 0.87 10.72
N ALA A 163 -4.06 0.69 9.40
CA ALA A 163 -3.53 1.76 8.56
C ALA A 163 -4.55 2.90 8.41
N ALA A 164 -5.83 2.62 8.20
CA ALA A 164 -6.89 3.63 8.13
C ALA A 164 -6.96 4.48 9.40
N THR A 165 -6.84 3.85 10.56
CA THR A 165 -6.86 4.55 11.85
C THR A 165 -5.50 5.10 12.29
N ASN A 166 -4.47 4.96 11.47
CA ASN A 166 -3.08 5.33 11.75
C ASN A 166 -2.54 4.71 13.06
N THR A 167 -3.00 3.49 13.38
CA THR A 167 -2.62 2.73 14.57
C THR A 167 -1.70 1.54 14.28
N ILE A 168 -1.28 1.37 13.02
CA ILE A 168 -0.27 0.39 12.66
C ILE A 168 1.08 0.84 13.22
N THR A 169 1.71 -0.01 14.03
CA THR A 169 2.96 0.29 14.71
C THR A 169 3.91 -0.91 14.66
N ARG A 170 5.17 -0.68 15.09
CA ARG A 170 6.16 -1.75 15.19
C ARG A 170 5.81 -2.82 16.22
N ASP A 171 4.95 -2.51 17.17
CA ASP A 171 4.51 -3.46 18.20
C ASP A 171 3.55 -4.51 17.62
N ASN A 172 2.84 -4.15 16.51
CA ASN A 172 1.88 -5.04 15.87
C ASN A 172 2.48 -5.70 14.61
N TYR A 173 3.41 -5.02 13.92
CA TYR A 173 3.90 -5.47 12.63
C TYR A 173 5.39 -5.23 12.48
N ARG A 174 6.05 -6.10 11.73
CA ARG A 174 7.46 -5.90 11.37
C ARG A 174 7.58 -4.86 10.27
N ILE A 175 8.52 -3.94 10.44
CA ILE A 175 9.02 -3.10 9.37
C ILE A 175 10.18 -3.83 8.71
N LYS A 176 10.12 -4.00 7.39
CA LYS A 176 11.26 -4.44 6.62
C LYS A 176 12.14 -3.27 6.25
N GLY A 177 13.42 -3.43 6.51
CA GLY A 177 14.43 -2.52 6.02
C GLY A 177 14.66 -2.73 4.53
N TYR A 178 14.22 -1.79 3.71
CA TYR A 178 14.78 -1.54 2.38
C TYR A 178 15.75 -0.38 2.50
N ALA A 179 16.70 -0.30 1.56
CA ALA A 179 17.54 0.89 1.44
C ALA A 179 16.60 2.12 1.29
N GLY A 180 16.68 3.06 2.22
CA GLY A 180 15.79 4.23 2.27
C GLY A 180 14.50 4.06 3.10
N CYS A 181 14.28 2.91 3.73
CA CYS A 181 13.13 2.72 4.62
C CYS A 181 13.26 3.59 5.87
N VAL A 182 12.31 4.50 6.06
CA VAL A 182 12.27 5.37 7.22
C VAL A 182 11.60 4.63 8.38
N ALA A 183 12.30 4.55 9.48
CA ALA A 183 11.85 3.84 10.69
C ALA A 183 10.90 4.69 11.53
N ASN A 184 9.78 5.13 10.97
CA ASN A 184 8.76 5.84 11.72
C ASN A 184 7.86 4.88 12.51
N LEU A 185 7.35 5.36 13.64
CA LEU A 185 6.45 4.58 14.50
C LEU A 185 5.06 4.39 13.89
N CYS A 186 4.66 5.26 12.97
CA CYS A 186 3.39 5.22 12.24
C CYS A 186 3.64 5.42 10.75
N TRP A 187 2.81 4.84 9.91
CA TRP A 187 2.96 4.95 8.45
C TRP A 187 2.70 6.38 7.94
N LEU A 188 1.82 7.10 8.60
CA LEU A 188 1.50 8.49 8.29
C LEU A 188 2.02 9.41 9.41
N PRO A 189 2.70 10.52 9.10
CA PRO A 189 3.19 11.46 10.11
C PRO A 189 2.07 11.93 11.03
N LYS A 190 2.38 12.14 12.31
CA LYS A 190 1.42 12.73 13.24
C LYS A 190 1.05 14.13 12.77
N LYS A 191 -0.16 14.54 13.13
CA LYS A 191 -0.60 15.92 12.94
C LYS A 191 0.34 16.85 13.73
N PRO A 192 0.83 17.95 13.11
CA PRO A 192 1.65 18.93 13.80
C PRO A 192 1.00 19.50 15.04
#